data_25a3ee750cf8fed8cb5825885f6bf23e
#
_entry.id   25a3ee750cf8fed8cb5825885f6bf23e
#
_cell.length_a   1.000
_cell.length_b   1.000
_cell.length_c   1.000
_cell.angle_alpha   90.00
_cell.angle_beta   90.00
_cell.angle_gamma   90.00
#
_symmetry.space_group_name_H-M   'P 1'
#
loop_
_entity.id
_entity.type
_entity.pdbx_description
1 polymer ?
#
loop_
_entity_poly.entity_id
_entity_poly.type
_entity_poly.pdbx_seq_one_letter_code
_entity_poly.pdbx_strand_id
1 'polypeptide(L)'
;LDAAQSAPHQDIDFNALGANFMAFSAHKMCGPTGIGALLVDNETFDQMQPFMGGGDMIETVSIHGSTYQRNEQKVEAGTPRIAEAIGWTEAIKWLNQIDIVKEHKRILQSARWLAGKLTEMGMTVYGRHGDKDAAVVSFLHPTMNSEDLAHLLDARGFAVRTGHHCAQPLLDRLQITGTVRVSLYFYNTHEEVVSFVEYLSEILERFS
;
A
#
# COMPACT_ATOMS: atom_id res chain seq x y z
N LEU A 1 2.01 -5.04 -13.74
CA LEU A 1 1.66 -3.89 -12.90
C LEU A 1 1.70 -4.30 -11.42
N ASP A 2 2.42 -3.58 -10.58
CA ASP A 2 2.27 -3.66 -9.13
C ASP A 2 1.18 -2.67 -8.70
N ALA A 3 0.04 -3.19 -8.29
CA ALA A 3 -1.12 -2.43 -7.83
C ALA A 3 -1.29 -2.47 -6.31
N ALA A 4 -0.25 -2.90 -5.56
CA ALA A 4 -0.34 -3.07 -4.12
C ALA A 4 -0.71 -1.76 -3.37
N GLN A 5 -0.38 -0.60 -3.92
CA GLN A 5 -0.75 0.70 -3.37
C GLN A 5 -1.91 1.38 -4.12
N SER A 6 -2.14 1.05 -5.40
CA SER A 6 -3.21 1.67 -6.17
C SER A 6 -4.57 0.97 -6.00
N ALA A 7 -4.60 -0.37 -5.95
CA ALA A 7 -5.84 -1.12 -5.79
C ALA A 7 -6.67 -0.75 -4.54
N PRO A 8 -6.07 -0.43 -3.38
CA PRO A 8 -6.83 0.05 -2.23
C PRO A 8 -7.48 1.42 -2.40
N HIS A 9 -6.97 2.25 -3.31
CA HIS A 9 -7.31 3.68 -3.37
C HIS A 9 -8.05 4.10 -4.64
N GLN A 10 -8.08 3.26 -5.66
CA GLN A 10 -8.58 3.59 -6.99
C GLN A 10 -9.47 2.48 -7.52
N ASP A 11 -10.46 2.85 -8.29
CA ASP A 11 -11.20 1.91 -9.14
C ASP A 11 -10.34 1.61 -10.37
N ILE A 12 -9.91 0.34 -10.51
CA ILE A 12 -8.99 -0.09 -11.55
C ILE A 12 -9.68 -1.08 -12.47
N ASP A 13 -9.86 -0.68 -13.74
CA ASP A 13 -10.24 -1.61 -14.79
C ASP A 13 -8.98 -2.25 -15.41
N PHE A 14 -8.71 -3.51 -15.01
CA PHE A 14 -7.57 -4.27 -15.48
C PHE A 14 -7.55 -4.43 -17.00
N ASN A 15 -8.72 -4.68 -17.60
CA ASN A 15 -8.81 -4.87 -19.05
C ASN A 15 -8.51 -3.58 -19.83
N ALA A 16 -8.99 -2.44 -19.33
CA ALA A 16 -8.72 -1.14 -19.95
C ALA A 16 -7.25 -0.71 -19.87
N LEU A 17 -6.50 -1.24 -18.90
CA LEU A 17 -5.07 -0.93 -18.75
C LEU A 17 -4.19 -1.63 -19.79
N GLY A 18 -4.65 -2.72 -20.40
CA GLY A 18 -3.86 -3.53 -21.32
C GLY A 18 -2.61 -4.16 -20.68
N ALA A 19 -2.64 -4.39 -19.38
CA ALA A 19 -1.57 -5.05 -18.65
C ALA A 19 -1.74 -6.58 -18.69
N ASN A 20 -0.64 -7.33 -18.85
CA ASN A 20 -0.70 -8.79 -18.82
C ASN A 20 -0.82 -9.32 -17.39
N PHE A 21 -0.23 -8.63 -16.42
CA PHE A 21 -0.22 -9.02 -15.01
C PHE A 21 -0.54 -7.83 -14.10
N MET A 22 -1.36 -8.06 -13.07
CA MET A 22 -1.57 -7.10 -12.00
C MET A 22 -1.56 -7.80 -10.63
N ALA A 23 -0.64 -7.40 -9.76
CA ALA A 23 -0.48 -7.95 -8.42
C ALA A 23 -0.94 -6.98 -7.33
N PHE A 24 -1.61 -7.48 -6.30
CA PHE A 24 -2.02 -6.70 -5.12
C PHE A 24 -2.22 -7.58 -3.89
N SER A 25 -2.34 -6.97 -2.71
CA SER A 25 -2.33 -7.66 -1.42
C SER A 25 -3.59 -7.37 -0.61
N ALA A 26 -4.14 -8.41 0.02
CA ALA A 26 -5.36 -8.29 0.83
C ALA A 26 -5.21 -7.33 2.03
N HIS A 27 -4.08 -7.40 2.75
CA HIS A 27 -3.87 -6.59 3.95
C HIS A 27 -3.83 -5.08 3.71
N LYS A 28 -3.63 -4.64 2.47
CA LYS A 28 -3.73 -3.22 2.08
C LYS A 28 -5.14 -2.82 1.64
N MET A 29 -6.03 -3.81 1.51
CA MET A 29 -7.44 -3.66 1.13
C MET A 29 -8.38 -4.10 2.28
N CYS A 30 -8.04 -3.75 3.51
CA CYS A 30 -8.78 -4.12 4.73
C CYS A 30 -8.98 -5.64 4.92
N GLY A 31 -8.29 -6.46 4.15
CA GLY A 31 -8.32 -7.91 4.23
C GLY A 31 -7.23 -8.48 5.15
N PRO A 32 -7.18 -9.80 5.31
CA PRO A 32 -6.19 -10.47 6.15
C PRO A 32 -4.78 -10.41 5.57
N THR A 33 -3.78 -10.64 6.43
CA THR A 33 -2.40 -10.88 6.02
C THR A 33 -2.25 -12.26 5.39
N GLY A 34 -1.13 -12.51 4.70
CA GLY A 34 -0.77 -13.83 4.18
C GLY A 34 -1.44 -14.25 2.88
N ILE A 35 -2.23 -13.36 2.25
CA ILE A 35 -2.86 -13.59 0.96
C ILE A 35 -2.76 -12.35 0.06
N GLY A 36 -2.66 -12.58 -1.23
CA GLY A 36 -2.72 -11.60 -2.31
C GLY A 36 -3.25 -12.24 -3.57
N ALA A 37 -3.40 -11.47 -4.63
CA ALA A 37 -3.84 -11.95 -5.93
C ALA A 37 -2.93 -11.46 -7.05
N LEU A 38 -2.82 -12.28 -8.08
CA LEU A 38 -2.26 -11.95 -9.37
C LEU A 38 -3.37 -12.09 -10.41
N LEU A 39 -3.81 -10.99 -11.00
CA LEU A 39 -4.65 -11.04 -12.20
C LEU A 39 -3.76 -11.22 -13.42
N VAL A 40 -4.22 -12.08 -14.33
CA VAL A 40 -3.50 -12.37 -15.57
C VAL A 40 -4.51 -12.34 -16.71
N ASP A 41 -4.16 -11.76 -17.86
CA ASP A 41 -5.00 -11.88 -19.05
C ASP A 41 -4.99 -13.32 -19.59
N ASN A 42 -6.06 -13.72 -20.25
CA ASN A 42 -6.27 -15.10 -20.64
C ASN A 42 -5.20 -15.61 -21.63
N GLU A 43 -4.76 -14.77 -22.57
CA GLU A 43 -3.77 -15.16 -23.59
C GLU A 43 -2.40 -15.43 -22.93
N THR A 44 -2.00 -14.58 -22.01
CA THR A 44 -0.78 -14.76 -21.21
C THR A 44 -0.88 -15.99 -20.31
N PHE A 45 -2.04 -16.17 -19.66
CA PHE A 45 -2.28 -17.30 -18.76
C PHE A 45 -2.15 -18.65 -19.48
N ASP A 46 -2.66 -18.77 -20.70
CA ASP A 46 -2.54 -19.99 -21.49
C ASP A 46 -1.09 -20.39 -21.78
N GLN A 47 -0.20 -19.40 -21.89
CA GLN A 47 1.23 -19.59 -22.13
C GLN A 47 2.04 -19.83 -20.86
N MET A 48 1.49 -19.55 -19.67
CA MET A 48 2.19 -19.75 -18.40
C MET A 48 2.48 -21.23 -18.14
N GLN A 49 3.65 -21.48 -17.61
CA GLN A 49 4.05 -22.78 -17.07
C GLN A 49 4.04 -22.73 -15.54
N PRO A 50 3.73 -23.83 -14.86
CA PRO A 50 3.90 -23.93 -13.42
C PRO A 50 5.35 -23.64 -13.03
N PHE A 51 5.59 -22.78 -12.03
CA PHE A 51 6.92 -22.48 -11.50
C PHE A 51 7.21 -23.23 -10.19
N MET A 52 6.15 -23.77 -9.54
CA MET A 52 6.22 -24.66 -8.37
C MET A 52 5.35 -25.88 -8.61
N GLY A 53 5.74 -27.02 -8.04
CA GLY A 53 4.93 -28.25 -8.03
C GLY A 53 4.31 -28.51 -6.67
N GLY A 54 3.11 -29.10 -6.64
CA GLY A 54 2.40 -29.44 -5.41
C GLY A 54 1.09 -30.17 -5.66
N GLY A 55 0.32 -30.40 -4.61
CA GLY A 55 -1.03 -30.95 -4.69
C GLY A 55 -2.00 -30.02 -5.42
N ASP A 56 -3.13 -30.54 -5.84
CA ASP A 56 -4.27 -29.88 -6.49
C ASP A 56 -4.03 -29.28 -7.89
N MET A 57 -2.78 -28.93 -8.25
CA MET A 57 -2.43 -28.33 -9.53
C MET A 57 -2.12 -29.35 -10.63
N ILE A 58 -1.95 -30.62 -10.28
CA ILE A 58 -1.53 -31.70 -11.18
C ILE A 58 -2.75 -32.47 -11.73
N GLU A 59 -2.65 -32.90 -12.99
CA GLU A 59 -3.60 -33.84 -13.61
C GLU A 59 -3.06 -35.27 -13.51
N THR A 60 -1.79 -35.48 -13.91
CA THR A 60 -1.11 -36.78 -13.78
C THR A 60 0.32 -36.58 -13.30
N VAL A 61 0.84 -37.58 -12.55
CA VAL A 61 2.24 -37.60 -12.09
C VAL A 61 2.84 -38.96 -12.34
N SER A 62 4.05 -38.98 -12.89
CA SER A 62 4.88 -40.18 -13.02
C SER A 62 6.34 -39.85 -12.70
N ILE A 63 7.18 -40.88 -12.62
CA ILE A 63 8.64 -40.70 -12.46
C ILE A 63 9.30 -40.03 -13.67
N HIS A 64 8.62 -39.97 -14.80
CA HIS A 64 9.11 -39.39 -16.05
C HIS A 64 8.60 -37.98 -16.35
N GLY A 65 7.59 -37.50 -15.61
CA GLY A 65 7.01 -36.17 -15.81
C GLY A 65 5.62 -36.04 -15.22
N SER A 66 5.07 -34.83 -15.30
CA SER A 66 3.76 -34.50 -14.80
C SER A 66 2.97 -33.70 -15.84
N THR A 67 1.65 -33.83 -15.82
CA THR A 67 0.73 -32.94 -16.50
C THR A 67 -0.03 -32.12 -15.46
N TYR A 68 -0.48 -30.95 -15.86
CA TYR A 68 -1.07 -29.97 -14.96
C TYR A 68 -2.50 -29.62 -15.36
N GLN A 69 -3.28 -29.17 -14.40
CA GLN A 69 -4.63 -28.64 -14.64
C GLN A 69 -4.59 -27.54 -15.70
N ARG A 70 -5.71 -27.30 -16.39
CA ARG A 70 -5.82 -26.27 -17.43
C ARG A 70 -6.43 -24.95 -16.95
N ASN A 71 -6.87 -24.93 -15.70
CA ASN A 71 -7.46 -23.78 -15.03
C ASN A 71 -6.44 -23.09 -14.12
N GLU A 72 -6.88 -22.15 -13.31
CA GLU A 72 -6.06 -21.34 -12.40
C GLU A 72 -5.24 -22.21 -11.43
N GLN A 73 -5.71 -23.42 -11.12
CA GLN A 73 -5.01 -24.35 -10.24
C GLN A 73 -3.62 -24.74 -10.75
N LYS A 74 -3.37 -24.66 -12.07
CA LYS A 74 -2.03 -25.01 -12.62
C LYS A 74 -0.89 -24.20 -12.05
N VAL A 75 -1.15 -23.02 -11.46
CA VAL A 75 -0.15 -22.12 -10.88
C VAL A 75 -0.30 -21.96 -9.36
N GLU A 76 -1.24 -22.70 -8.74
CA GLU A 76 -1.48 -22.70 -7.29
C GLU A 76 -1.13 -24.06 -6.69
N ALA A 77 0.09 -24.19 -6.16
CA ALA A 77 0.62 -25.45 -5.63
C ALA A 77 0.20 -25.66 -4.17
N GLY A 78 -0.56 -26.75 -3.93
CA GLY A 78 -0.99 -27.18 -2.60
C GLY A 78 -2.28 -26.50 -2.12
N THR A 79 -2.70 -26.84 -0.91
CA THR A 79 -3.92 -26.30 -0.30
C THR A 79 -3.87 -24.77 -0.20
N PRO A 80 -4.84 -24.05 -0.78
CA PRO A 80 -4.83 -22.59 -0.77
C PRO A 80 -5.10 -22.02 0.64
N ARG A 81 -4.89 -20.73 0.81
CA ARG A 81 -5.19 -19.96 2.03
C ARG A 81 -6.71 -19.74 2.20
N ILE A 82 -7.44 -20.82 2.54
CA ILE A 82 -8.91 -20.84 2.52
C ILE A 82 -9.52 -19.80 3.46
N ALA A 83 -9.06 -19.75 4.71
CA ALA A 83 -9.59 -18.82 5.71
C ALA A 83 -9.34 -17.36 5.31
N GLU A 84 -8.14 -17.06 4.82
CA GLU A 84 -7.76 -15.74 4.38
C GLU A 84 -8.53 -15.32 3.11
N ALA A 85 -8.78 -16.24 2.20
CA ALA A 85 -9.58 -15.97 0.99
C ALA A 85 -11.04 -15.61 1.35
N ILE A 86 -11.64 -16.35 2.28
CA ILE A 86 -12.99 -16.06 2.78
C ILE A 86 -13.02 -14.69 3.47
N GLY A 87 -12.06 -14.43 4.38
CA GLY A 87 -11.96 -13.14 5.05
C GLY A 87 -11.75 -11.98 4.09
N TRP A 88 -10.92 -12.16 3.05
CA TRP A 88 -10.72 -11.13 2.04
C TRP A 88 -11.97 -10.88 1.20
N THR A 89 -12.73 -11.91 0.88
CA THR A 89 -14.01 -11.79 0.17
C THR A 89 -14.96 -10.85 0.93
N GLU A 90 -15.06 -10.99 2.26
CA GLU A 90 -15.90 -10.11 3.07
C GLU A 90 -15.36 -8.68 3.12
N ALA A 91 -14.04 -8.50 3.19
CA ALA A 91 -13.41 -7.17 3.10
C ALA A 91 -13.71 -6.47 1.75
N ILE A 92 -13.63 -7.20 0.64
CA ILE A 92 -13.97 -6.68 -0.69
C ILE A 92 -15.45 -6.27 -0.76
N LYS A 93 -16.36 -7.12 -0.27
CA LYS A 93 -17.79 -6.79 -0.21
C LYS A 93 -18.07 -5.53 0.59
N TRP A 94 -17.36 -5.36 1.69
CA TRP A 94 -17.48 -4.15 2.51
C TRP A 94 -16.89 -2.92 1.81
N LEU A 95 -15.71 -3.02 1.19
CA LEU A 95 -15.10 -1.93 0.42
C LEU A 95 -15.97 -1.48 -0.75
N ASN A 96 -16.68 -2.40 -1.40
CA ASN A 96 -17.60 -2.08 -2.50
C ASN A 96 -18.81 -1.24 -2.07
N GLN A 97 -19.05 -1.07 -0.76
CA GLN A 97 -20.09 -0.16 -0.24
C GLN A 97 -19.56 1.27 -0.05
N ILE A 98 -18.25 1.48 -0.21
CA ILE A 98 -17.58 2.76 -0.03
C ILE A 98 -17.31 3.37 -1.41
N ASP A 99 -17.70 4.63 -1.61
CA ASP A 99 -17.28 5.39 -2.78
C ASP A 99 -15.79 5.75 -2.66
N ILE A 100 -14.92 4.77 -2.98
CA ILE A 100 -13.48 4.90 -2.81
C ILE A 100 -12.90 6.06 -3.63
N VAL A 101 -13.49 6.39 -4.78
CA VAL A 101 -13.06 7.49 -5.63
C VAL A 101 -13.30 8.84 -4.94
N LYS A 102 -14.48 9.01 -4.33
CA LYS A 102 -14.83 10.20 -3.56
C LYS A 102 -13.95 10.33 -2.32
N GLU A 103 -13.80 9.23 -1.58
CA GLU A 103 -12.98 9.21 -0.37
C GLU A 103 -11.50 9.45 -0.69
N HIS A 104 -10.98 8.90 -1.77
CA HIS A 104 -9.61 9.17 -2.20
C HIS A 104 -9.38 10.67 -2.49
N LYS A 105 -10.32 11.33 -3.16
CA LYS A 105 -10.25 12.79 -3.38
C LYS A 105 -10.22 13.57 -2.06
N ARG A 106 -11.05 13.17 -1.09
CA ARG A 106 -11.10 13.80 0.23
C ARG A 106 -9.77 13.68 0.97
N ILE A 107 -9.20 12.48 1.04
CA ILE A 107 -7.93 12.27 1.75
C ILE A 107 -6.74 12.91 1.04
N LEU A 108 -6.77 13.02 -0.29
CA LEU A 108 -5.77 13.78 -1.04
C LEU A 108 -5.78 15.27 -0.67
N GLN A 109 -6.96 15.86 -0.44
CA GLN A 109 -7.05 17.24 0.04
C GLN A 109 -6.40 17.41 1.41
N SER A 110 -6.67 16.48 2.33
CA SER A 110 -6.04 16.47 3.67
C SER A 110 -4.51 16.27 3.58
N ALA A 111 -4.03 15.38 2.70
CA ALA A 111 -2.60 15.19 2.49
C ALA A 111 -1.90 16.44 1.94
N ARG A 112 -2.53 17.16 1.01
CA ARG A 112 -1.99 18.44 0.49
C ARG A 112 -1.96 19.52 1.55
N TRP A 113 -3.04 19.63 2.31
CA TRP A 113 -3.09 20.57 3.43
C TRP A 113 -1.99 20.28 4.43
N LEU A 114 -1.80 19.01 4.80
CA LEU A 114 -0.70 18.57 5.67
C LEU A 114 0.67 18.95 5.11
N ALA A 115 0.92 18.64 3.83
CA ALA A 115 2.18 18.97 3.16
C ALA A 115 2.48 20.49 3.20
N GLY A 116 1.45 21.32 2.98
CA GLY A 116 1.56 22.77 3.11
C GLY A 116 1.91 23.20 4.53
N LYS A 117 1.22 22.67 5.53
CA LYS A 117 1.48 22.98 6.95
C LYS A 117 2.88 22.56 7.39
N LEU A 118 3.32 21.37 7.01
CA LEU A 118 4.68 20.92 7.29
C LEU A 118 5.74 21.86 6.68
N THR A 119 5.51 22.34 5.47
CA THR A 119 6.40 23.31 4.81
C THR A 119 6.41 24.66 5.55
N GLU A 120 5.24 25.17 5.96
CA GLU A 120 5.12 26.39 6.79
C GLU A 120 5.87 26.27 8.11
N MET A 121 5.93 25.06 8.69
CA MET A 121 6.66 24.75 9.93
C MET A 121 8.16 24.51 9.72
N GLY A 122 8.69 24.71 8.50
CA GLY A 122 10.11 24.55 8.18
C GLY A 122 10.57 23.14 7.90
N MET A 123 9.65 22.18 7.70
CA MET A 123 9.99 20.82 7.30
C MET A 123 10.35 20.74 5.81
N THR A 124 11.25 19.84 5.46
CA THR A 124 11.46 19.46 4.07
C THR A 124 10.48 18.37 3.70
N VAL A 125 9.52 18.67 2.82
CA VAL A 125 8.52 17.72 2.32
C VAL A 125 8.97 17.14 0.99
N TYR A 126 8.91 15.82 0.87
CA TYR A 126 9.34 15.08 -0.33
C TYR A 126 8.14 14.58 -1.14
N GLY A 127 8.30 14.58 -2.46
CA GLY A 127 7.28 14.12 -3.39
C GLY A 127 6.42 15.26 -3.94
N ARG A 128 5.46 14.87 -4.80
CA ARG A 128 4.43 15.77 -5.34
C ARG A 128 3.12 15.48 -4.65
N HIS A 129 2.25 16.47 -4.56
CA HIS A 129 0.94 16.35 -3.92
C HIS A 129 -0.15 16.86 -4.89
N GLY A 130 -0.13 16.32 -6.12
CA GLY A 130 -1.09 16.60 -7.18
C GLY A 130 -2.36 15.75 -7.11
N ASP A 131 -3.25 15.89 -8.09
CA ASP A 131 -4.56 15.21 -8.11
C ASP A 131 -4.50 13.70 -8.37
N LYS A 132 -3.36 13.21 -8.84
CA LYS A 132 -3.13 11.78 -9.16
C LYS A 132 -2.15 11.10 -8.20
N ASP A 133 -1.77 11.76 -7.12
CA ASP A 133 -0.77 11.27 -6.19
C ASP A 133 -1.41 10.40 -5.09
N ALA A 134 -0.57 9.70 -4.36
CA ALA A 134 -1.01 8.95 -3.18
C ALA A 134 -1.26 9.90 -1.99
N ALA A 135 -2.17 9.52 -1.10
CA ALA A 135 -2.42 10.24 0.15
C ALA A 135 -1.33 9.94 1.20
N VAL A 136 -0.08 10.16 0.80
CA VAL A 136 1.14 9.90 1.59
C VAL A 136 1.98 11.16 1.61
N VAL A 137 2.43 11.57 2.79
CA VAL A 137 3.31 12.73 2.98
C VAL A 137 4.57 12.29 3.70
N SER A 138 5.71 12.41 3.02
CA SER A 138 7.04 12.12 3.57
C SER A 138 7.79 13.42 3.84
N PHE A 139 8.36 13.55 5.03
CA PHE A 139 9.02 14.78 5.43
C PHE A 139 10.21 14.54 6.36
N LEU A 140 11.07 15.55 6.49
CA LEU A 140 12.17 15.61 7.45
C LEU A 140 12.13 16.93 8.21
N HIS A 141 12.43 16.85 9.50
CA HIS A 141 12.80 18.04 10.29
C HIS A 141 14.27 18.37 10.04
N PRO A 142 14.68 19.66 9.99
CA PRO A 142 16.05 20.04 9.69
C PRO A 142 17.10 19.49 10.67
N THR A 143 16.75 19.34 11.94
CA THR A 143 17.70 18.96 13.01
C THR A 143 17.24 17.78 13.87
N MET A 144 15.93 17.53 14.01
CA MET A 144 15.40 16.44 14.83
C MET A 144 15.46 15.12 14.08
N ASN A 145 15.94 14.07 14.75
CA ASN A 145 15.96 12.71 14.20
C ASN A 145 14.53 12.18 13.93
N SER A 146 14.37 11.48 12.81
CA SER A 146 13.05 10.96 12.39
C SER A 146 12.48 9.93 13.37
N GLU A 147 13.32 9.11 14.01
CA GLU A 147 12.87 8.09 14.96
C GLU A 147 12.42 8.73 16.28
N ASP A 148 13.18 9.74 16.77
CA ASP A 148 12.81 10.49 17.97
C ASP A 148 11.47 11.20 17.77
N LEU A 149 11.29 11.84 16.61
CA LEU A 149 10.02 12.49 16.28
C LEU A 149 8.87 11.49 16.22
N ALA A 150 9.08 10.31 15.62
CA ALA A 150 8.06 9.28 15.59
C ALA A 150 7.69 8.76 16.98
N HIS A 151 8.66 8.59 17.89
CA HIS A 151 8.37 8.19 19.27
C HIS A 151 7.55 9.24 20.03
N LEU A 152 7.83 10.52 19.81
CA LEU A 152 7.04 11.61 20.41
C LEU A 152 5.60 11.62 19.87
N LEU A 153 5.42 11.40 18.57
CA LEU A 153 4.11 11.33 17.93
C LEU A 153 3.33 10.09 18.42
N ASP A 154 3.98 8.94 18.52
CA ASP A 154 3.38 7.69 19.00
C ASP A 154 2.86 7.80 20.43
N ALA A 155 3.55 8.53 21.29
CA ALA A 155 3.13 8.80 22.67
C ALA A 155 1.76 9.51 22.79
N ARG A 156 1.26 10.11 21.69
CA ARG A 156 -0.08 10.72 21.58
C ARG A 156 -1.00 9.95 20.64
N GLY A 157 -0.60 8.74 20.21
CA GLY A 157 -1.40 7.87 19.36
C GLY A 157 -1.31 8.16 17.86
N PHE A 158 -0.35 8.98 17.41
CA PHE A 158 -0.11 9.21 15.98
C PHE A 158 0.90 8.21 15.45
N ALA A 159 0.43 7.14 14.83
CA ALA A 159 1.27 6.13 14.20
C ALA A 159 1.81 6.62 12.85
N VAL A 160 3.11 6.85 12.78
CA VAL A 160 3.84 7.19 11.55
C VAL A 160 4.88 6.12 11.22
N ARG A 161 5.41 6.13 10.02
CA ARG A 161 6.51 5.24 9.65
C ARG A 161 7.78 6.05 9.41
N THR A 162 8.92 5.53 9.90
CA THR A 162 10.25 6.10 9.67
C THR A 162 11.15 5.20 8.83
N GLY A 163 12.26 5.75 8.35
CA GLY A 163 13.31 5.04 7.62
C GLY A 163 13.18 5.14 6.10
N HIS A 164 13.74 4.15 5.40
CA HIS A 164 13.84 4.19 3.92
C HIS A 164 12.60 3.72 3.18
N HIS A 165 11.54 3.28 3.85
CA HIS A 165 10.27 2.87 3.25
C HIS A 165 10.40 1.81 2.13
N CYS A 166 11.43 0.95 2.21
CA CYS A 166 11.81 -0.02 1.17
C CYS A 166 12.21 0.63 -0.18
N ALA A 167 12.73 1.87 -0.15
CA ALA A 167 13.08 2.67 -1.32
C ALA A 167 14.48 3.28 -1.22
N GLN A 168 15.47 2.52 -0.74
CA GLN A 168 16.85 2.98 -0.55
C GLN A 168 17.44 3.68 -1.78
N PRO A 169 17.34 3.15 -3.02
CA PRO A 169 17.90 3.83 -4.18
C PRO A 169 17.32 5.22 -4.43
N LEU A 170 16.05 5.46 -4.05
CA LEU A 170 15.44 6.79 -4.13
C LEU A 170 16.05 7.72 -3.07
N LEU A 171 16.21 7.22 -1.84
CA LEU A 171 16.78 8.02 -0.75
C LEU A 171 18.24 8.35 -0.99
N ASP A 172 19.03 7.42 -1.54
CA ASP A 172 20.41 7.65 -1.96
C ASP A 172 20.49 8.78 -3.01
N ARG A 173 19.57 8.77 -3.98
CA ARG A 173 19.46 9.85 -4.99
C ARG A 173 19.09 11.20 -4.38
N LEU A 174 18.27 11.20 -3.30
CA LEU A 174 17.89 12.39 -2.55
C LEU A 174 18.96 12.81 -1.52
N GLN A 175 19.99 11.98 -1.33
CA GLN A 175 21.06 12.18 -0.32
C GLN A 175 20.54 12.27 1.11
N ILE A 176 19.55 11.43 1.45
CA ILE A 176 18.96 11.32 2.79
C ILE A 176 18.92 9.87 3.24
N THR A 177 18.92 9.65 4.56
CA THR A 177 18.94 8.31 5.16
C THR A 177 17.56 7.73 5.45
N GLY A 178 16.53 8.57 5.50
CA GLY A 178 15.16 8.17 5.82
C GLY A 178 14.24 9.38 5.87
N THR A 179 12.96 9.16 6.04
CA THR A 179 11.96 10.20 6.28
C THR A 179 10.96 9.76 7.34
N VAL A 180 10.22 10.70 7.92
CA VAL A 180 8.94 10.42 8.59
C VAL A 180 7.85 10.41 7.52
N ARG A 181 6.99 9.39 7.53
CA ARG A 181 5.91 9.25 6.57
C ARG A 181 4.55 9.14 7.25
N VAL A 182 3.67 10.06 6.92
CA VAL A 182 2.23 9.98 7.20
C VAL A 182 1.54 9.35 6.02
N SER A 183 0.70 8.35 6.27
CA SER A 183 -0.11 7.68 5.24
C SER A 183 -1.58 7.78 5.63
N LEU A 184 -2.42 8.31 4.76
CA LEU A 184 -3.85 8.50 4.98
C LEU A 184 -4.64 7.49 4.15
N TYR A 185 -5.74 7.01 4.72
CA TYR A 185 -6.69 6.16 4.01
C TYR A 185 -8.12 6.66 4.29
N PHE A 186 -9.11 6.09 3.65
CA PHE A 186 -10.50 6.60 3.69
C PHE A 186 -11.10 6.72 5.10
N TYR A 187 -10.60 5.98 6.07
CA TYR A 187 -11.07 6.06 7.47
C TYR A 187 -10.43 7.21 8.27
N ASN A 188 -9.37 7.85 7.76
CA ASN A 188 -8.81 9.02 8.43
C ASN A 188 -9.66 10.26 8.18
N THR A 189 -9.85 11.07 9.23
CA THR A 189 -10.59 12.32 9.15
C THR A 189 -9.65 13.52 8.94
N HIS A 190 -10.21 14.65 8.51
CA HIS A 190 -9.43 15.88 8.41
C HIS A 190 -9.04 16.42 9.80
N GLU A 191 -9.92 16.25 10.78
CA GLU A 191 -9.71 16.62 12.18
C GLU A 191 -8.53 15.88 12.81
N GLU A 192 -8.34 14.58 12.49
CA GLU A 192 -7.14 13.84 12.92
C GLU A 192 -5.86 14.46 12.34
N VAL A 193 -5.90 14.90 11.07
CA VAL A 193 -4.74 15.53 10.42
C VAL A 193 -4.46 16.90 11.02
N VAL A 194 -5.49 17.67 11.40
CA VAL A 194 -5.34 18.95 12.11
C VAL A 194 -4.71 18.71 13.48
N SER A 195 -5.23 17.76 14.26
CA SER A 195 -4.69 17.43 15.60
C SER A 195 -3.24 16.94 15.52
N PHE A 196 -2.88 16.21 14.45
CA PHE A 196 -1.49 15.83 14.19
C PHE A 196 -0.59 17.06 14.04
N VAL A 197 -1.00 18.06 13.25
CA VAL A 197 -0.20 19.29 13.03
C VAL A 197 -0.09 20.12 14.31
N GLU A 198 -1.18 20.25 15.08
CA GLU A 198 -1.19 20.95 16.36
C GLU A 198 -0.20 20.31 17.33
N TYR A 199 -0.25 18.99 17.50
CA TYR A 199 0.67 18.29 18.38
C TYR A 199 2.12 18.33 17.88
N LEU A 200 2.34 18.23 16.58
CA LEU A 200 3.68 18.43 16.02
C LEU A 200 4.23 19.82 16.34
N SER A 201 3.42 20.88 16.29
CA SER A 201 3.81 22.23 16.70
C SER A 201 4.23 22.28 18.17
N GLU A 202 3.46 21.64 19.08
CA GLU A 202 3.81 21.55 20.51
C GLU A 202 5.17 20.85 20.72
N ILE A 203 5.46 19.78 19.95
CA ILE A 203 6.76 19.10 20.00
C ILE A 203 7.87 20.05 19.60
N LEU A 204 7.71 20.77 18.49
CA LEU A 204 8.75 21.67 17.98
C LEU A 204 9.02 22.83 18.94
N GLU A 205 8.00 23.44 19.52
CA GLU A 205 8.14 24.50 20.53
C GLU A 205 8.90 24.03 21.78
N ARG A 206 8.76 22.75 22.15
CA ARG A 206 9.38 22.17 23.33
C ARG A 206 10.85 21.80 23.13
N PHE A 207 11.26 21.51 21.90
CA PHE A 207 12.59 21.01 21.55
C PHE A 207 13.38 21.97 20.63
N SER A 208 12.91 23.21 20.45
CA SER A 208 13.57 24.30 19.70
C SER A 208 14.76 24.93 20.46
#